data_42961bffc956d68633155dcd4f625521
#
_entry.id   42961bffc956d68633155dcd4f625521
#
_cell.length_a   1.000
_cell.length_b   1.000
_cell.length_c   1.000
_cell.angle_alpha   90.00
_cell.angle_beta   90.00
_cell.angle_gamma   90.00
#
_symmetry.space_group_name_H-M   'P 1'
#
loop_
_entity.id
_entity.type
_entity.pdbx_description
1 polymer ?
#
loop_
_entity_poly.entity_id
_entity_poly.type
_entity_poly.pdbx_seq_one_letter_code
_entity_poly.pdbx_strand_id
1 'polypeptide(L)'
;MNSYYTLTYNPFGVNTYVICNEQNECLIVDAACYDKRELEHLYSFIEGKKLKPVAVVNTHGHFDHLFGVDEVCSKYNLTPYIHKDDMYVVKAAVELAVPFGLIVKSLPSEWNYFTEDGMVSIGGFNFRVMQVPGHSKGSVVLYFEKYKILVTGDVLFAGSIGRTDLPGGSYIDLISGIKSKILNLP
;
A
#
# COMPACT_ATOMS: atom_id res chain seq x y z
N MET A 1 -5.87 -22.14 4.09
CA MET A 1 -5.18 -20.93 4.59
C MET A 1 -6.00 -19.73 4.14
N ASN A 2 -6.09 -18.68 4.96
CA ASN A 2 -6.75 -17.44 4.50
C ASN A 2 -5.92 -16.83 3.36
N SER A 3 -6.57 -16.30 2.35
CA SER A 3 -5.89 -15.63 1.23
C SER A 3 -5.34 -14.24 1.60
N TYR A 4 -5.77 -13.66 2.73
CA TYR A 4 -5.23 -12.41 3.24
C TYR A 4 -5.41 -12.27 4.75
N TYR A 5 -4.64 -11.36 5.33
CA TYR A 5 -4.76 -10.87 6.70
C TYR A 5 -4.67 -9.35 6.70
N THR A 6 -5.34 -8.73 7.67
CA THR A 6 -5.29 -7.29 7.90
C THR A 6 -4.68 -7.05 9.27
N LEU A 7 -3.65 -6.21 9.31
CA LEU A 7 -2.99 -5.73 10.52
C LEU A 7 -3.07 -4.20 10.52
N THR A 8 -3.45 -3.61 11.63
CA THR A 8 -3.65 -2.15 11.69
C THR A 8 -2.53 -1.52 12.50
N TYR A 9 -1.90 -0.48 11.95
CA TYR A 9 -0.73 0.15 12.52
C TYR A 9 -0.83 1.67 12.52
N ASN A 10 0.08 2.29 13.24
CA ASN A 10 0.29 3.72 13.45
C ASN A 10 -0.91 4.49 14.02
N PRO A 11 -0.74 5.77 14.43
CA PRO A 11 -1.80 6.58 15.01
C PRO A 11 -2.99 6.87 14.09
N PHE A 12 -2.83 6.71 12.76
CA PHE A 12 -3.91 6.89 11.79
C PHE A 12 -4.73 5.62 11.59
N GLY A 13 -4.31 4.47 12.13
CA GLY A 13 -5.03 3.21 12.00
C GLY A 13 -4.96 2.64 10.57
N VAL A 14 -3.82 2.82 9.90
CA VAL A 14 -3.61 2.31 8.54
C VAL A 14 -3.59 0.79 8.52
N ASN A 15 -4.31 0.21 7.58
CA ASN A 15 -4.34 -1.23 7.34
C ASN A 15 -3.14 -1.67 6.48
N THR A 16 -2.29 -2.49 7.05
CA THR A 16 -1.29 -3.28 6.31
C THR A 16 -1.92 -4.62 5.93
N TYR A 17 -1.95 -4.93 4.64
CA TYR A 17 -2.49 -6.21 4.17
C TYR A 17 -1.36 -7.19 3.87
N VAL A 18 -1.52 -8.44 4.34
CA VAL A 18 -0.64 -9.55 4.00
C VAL A 18 -1.44 -10.50 3.11
N ILE A 19 -1.21 -10.43 1.80
CA ILE A 19 -1.90 -11.26 0.79
C ILE A 19 -1.08 -12.53 0.58
N CYS A 20 -1.68 -13.71 0.72
CA CYS A 20 -0.98 -14.99 0.73
C CYS A 20 -1.37 -15.87 -0.45
N ASN A 21 -0.43 -16.67 -0.95
CA ASN A 21 -0.67 -17.74 -1.91
C ASN A 21 -0.53 -19.14 -1.29
N GLU A 22 -0.77 -20.16 -2.10
CA GLU A 22 -0.74 -21.57 -1.68
C GLU A 22 0.68 -22.08 -1.36
N GLN A 23 1.71 -21.37 -1.80
CA GLN A 23 3.13 -21.67 -1.55
C GLN A 23 3.66 -21.02 -0.27
N ASN A 24 2.79 -20.44 0.57
CA ASN A 24 3.12 -19.63 1.74
C ASN A 24 3.96 -18.37 1.41
N GLU A 25 3.95 -17.92 0.16
CA GLU A 25 4.50 -16.62 -0.17
C GLU A 25 3.47 -15.54 0.14
N CYS A 26 3.94 -14.33 0.43
CA CYS A 26 3.04 -13.20 0.68
C CYS A 26 3.55 -11.88 0.08
N LEU A 27 2.59 -11.05 -0.33
CA LEU A 27 2.78 -9.63 -0.57
C LEU A 27 2.41 -8.87 0.69
N ILE A 28 3.20 -7.88 1.05
CA ILE A 28 2.87 -6.91 2.12
C ILE A 28 2.44 -5.62 1.42
N VAL A 29 1.18 -5.23 1.60
CA VAL A 29 0.64 -3.99 1.02
C VAL A 29 0.55 -2.94 2.13
N ASP A 30 1.12 -1.77 1.88
CA ASP A 30 1.22 -0.63 2.81
C ASP A 30 1.83 -1.06 4.16
N ALA A 31 3.15 -1.24 4.20
CA ALA A 31 3.89 -1.60 5.41
C ALA A 31 3.95 -0.38 6.37
N ALA A 32 2.85 -0.13 7.08
CA ALA A 32 2.56 1.12 7.80
C ALA A 32 3.08 1.16 9.25
N CYS A 33 3.97 0.23 9.64
CA CYS A 33 4.47 0.10 11.02
C CYS A 33 5.27 1.35 11.45
N TYR A 34 4.77 2.08 12.44
CA TYR A 34 5.38 3.33 12.90
C TYR A 34 6.57 3.13 13.84
N ASP A 35 6.48 2.16 14.73
CA ASP A 35 7.48 1.95 15.76
C ASP A 35 8.04 0.52 15.76
N LYS A 36 9.07 0.30 16.60
CA LYS A 36 9.71 -1.01 16.72
C LYS A 36 8.74 -2.11 17.18
N ARG A 37 7.78 -1.80 18.05
CA ARG A 37 6.80 -2.77 18.55
C ARG A 37 5.87 -3.23 17.43
N GLU A 38 5.44 -2.32 16.56
CA GLU A 38 4.59 -2.65 15.41
C GLU A 38 5.35 -3.46 14.37
N LEU A 39 6.63 -3.12 14.10
CA LEU A 39 7.51 -3.91 13.25
C LEU A 39 7.71 -5.34 13.78
N GLU A 40 8.02 -5.49 15.07
CA GLU A 40 8.16 -6.78 15.73
C GLU A 40 6.86 -7.60 15.68
N HIS A 41 5.71 -6.94 15.82
CA HIS A 41 4.40 -7.59 15.67
C HIS A 41 4.21 -8.13 14.25
N LEU A 42 4.48 -7.32 13.21
CA LEU A 42 4.40 -7.77 11.81
C LEU A 42 5.35 -8.94 11.55
N TYR A 43 6.59 -8.86 12.00
CA TYR A 43 7.59 -9.92 11.81
C TYR A 43 7.19 -11.22 12.51
N SER A 44 6.78 -11.14 13.76
CA SER A 44 6.31 -12.31 14.54
C SER A 44 5.07 -12.93 13.91
N PHE A 45 4.17 -12.12 13.34
CA PHE A 45 3.01 -12.60 12.60
C PHE A 45 3.43 -13.40 11.36
N ILE A 46 4.34 -12.85 10.55
CA ILE A 46 4.85 -13.48 9.32
C ILE A 46 5.55 -14.81 9.66
N GLU A 47 6.45 -14.79 10.66
CA GLU A 47 7.18 -15.97 11.12
C GLU A 47 6.24 -17.04 11.71
N GLY A 48 5.31 -16.64 12.58
CA GLY A 48 4.32 -17.55 13.19
C GLY A 48 3.39 -18.22 12.18
N LYS A 49 3.10 -17.54 11.06
CA LYS A 49 2.34 -18.09 9.92
C LYS A 49 3.22 -18.85 8.91
N LYS A 50 4.55 -18.85 9.11
CA LYS A 50 5.55 -19.44 8.19
C LYS A 50 5.42 -18.87 6.77
N LEU A 51 5.13 -17.57 6.66
CA LEU A 51 5.00 -16.87 5.39
C LEU A 51 6.37 -16.38 4.91
N LYS A 52 6.50 -16.29 3.59
CA LYS A 52 7.68 -15.78 2.90
C LYS A 52 7.32 -14.50 2.14
N PRO A 53 7.67 -13.32 2.63
CA PRO A 53 7.49 -12.08 1.88
C PRO A 53 8.27 -12.09 0.57
N VAL A 54 7.60 -11.79 -0.53
CA VAL A 54 8.19 -11.76 -1.88
C VAL A 54 8.09 -10.39 -2.53
N ALA A 55 7.25 -9.50 -2.00
CA ALA A 55 7.23 -8.09 -2.38
C ALA A 55 6.57 -7.23 -1.31
N VAL A 56 6.93 -5.94 -1.32
CA VAL A 56 6.23 -4.85 -0.63
C VAL A 56 5.62 -3.96 -1.70
N VAL A 57 4.36 -3.62 -1.55
CA VAL A 57 3.60 -2.81 -2.52
C VAL A 57 2.92 -1.67 -1.78
N ASN A 58 3.05 -0.44 -2.27
CA ASN A 58 2.35 0.70 -1.72
C ASN A 58 1.20 1.13 -2.62
N THR A 59 0.02 1.36 -2.02
CA THR A 59 -1.15 1.89 -2.71
C THR A 59 -0.95 3.34 -3.12
N HIS A 60 -0.23 4.10 -2.31
CA HIS A 60 0.13 5.50 -2.54
C HIS A 60 1.28 5.96 -1.63
N GLY A 61 1.70 7.22 -1.77
CA GLY A 61 2.92 7.75 -1.17
C GLY A 61 2.74 8.58 0.10
N HIS A 62 1.57 8.62 0.75
CA HIS A 62 1.44 9.35 2.01
C HIS A 62 2.23 8.69 3.13
N PHE A 63 2.78 9.54 4.02
CA PHE A 63 3.78 9.16 5.01
C PHE A 63 3.31 8.06 5.97
N ASP A 64 2.04 8.04 6.30
CA ASP A 64 1.42 7.05 7.19
C ASP A 64 1.36 5.65 6.58
N HIS A 65 1.38 5.53 5.25
CA HIS A 65 1.53 4.26 4.52
C HIS A 65 2.99 3.85 4.30
N LEU A 66 3.95 4.73 4.65
CA LEU A 66 5.38 4.52 4.37
C LEU A 66 6.22 4.21 5.60
N PHE A 67 5.71 4.37 6.81
CA PHE A 67 6.48 4.35 8.04
C PHE A 67 7.41 3.14 8.23
N GLY A 68 6.99 1.96 7.84
CA GLY A 68 7.76 0.72 8.00
C GLY A 68 8.31 0.15 6.70
N VAL A 69 8.13 0.82 5.57
CA VAL A 69 8.48 0.26 4.24
C VAL A 69 9.96 -0.03 4.13
N ASP A 70 10.81 0.90 4.56
CA ASP A 70 12.28 0.75 4.47
C ASP A 70 12.78 -0.40 5.36
N GLU A 71 12.31 -0.48 6.61
CA GLU A 71 12.69 -1.52 7.56
C GLU A 71 12.21 -2.91 7.10
N VAL A 72 10.99 -3.01 6.57
CA VAL A 72 10.44 -4.27 6.05
C VAL A 72 11.20 -4.71 4.80
N CYS A 73 11.47 -3.79 3.88
CA CYS A 73 12.25 -4.06 2.68
C CYS A 73 13.68 -4.50 3.02
N SER A 74 14.33 -3.81 3.96
CA SER A 74 15.66 -4.17 4.44
C SER A 74 15.70 -5.56 5.08
N LYS A 75 14.70 -5.90 5.93
CA LYS A 75 14.64 -7.21 6.59
C LYS A 75 14.52 -8.36 5.60
N TYR A 76 13.73 -8.19 4.54
CA TYR A 76 13.44 -9.28 3.60
C TYR A 76 14.23 -9.18 2.28
N ASN A 77 15.13 -8.20 2.17
CA ASN A 77 15.93 -7.92 0.97
C ASN A 77 15.06 -7.71 -0.27
N LEU A 78 14.10 -6.79 -0.16
CA LEU A 78 13.11 -6.47 -1.19
C LEU A 78 13.24 -5.00 -1.62
N THR A 79 12.84 -4.71 -2.87
CA THR A 79 12.64 -3.34 -3.36
C THR A 79 11.13 -3.11 -3.48
N PRO A 80 10.56 -2.07 -2.85
CA PRO A 80 9.13 -1.85 -2.83
C PRO A 80 8.61 -1.34 -4.18
N TYR A 81 7.31 -1.54 -4.40
CA TYR A 81 6.57 -1.07 -5.58
C TYR A 81 5.64 0.07 -5.21
N ILE A 82 5.59 1.11 -6.05
CA ILE A 82 4.67 2.25 -5.95
C ILE A 82 4.33 2.76 -7.35
N HIS A 83 3.24 3.51 -7.51
CA HIS A 83 3.00 4.23 -8.76
C HIS A 83 3.96 5.42 -8.90
N LYS A 84 4.54 5.58 -10.10
CA LYS A 84 5.56 6.61 -10.37
C LYS A 84 5.08 8.04 -10.05
N ASP A 85 3.80 8.30 -10.30
CA ASP A 85 3.22 9.63 -10.08
C ASP A 85 3.10 10.01 -8.60
N ASP A 86 3.33 9.08 -7.66
CA ASP A 86 3.32 9.38 -6.22
C ASP A 86 4.71 9.66 -5.63
N MET A 87 5.76 9.60 -6.45
CA MET A 87 7.11 9.88 -5.95
C MET A 87 7.30 11.31 -5.43
N TYR A 88 6.46 12.26 -5.84
CA TYR A 88 6.49 13.61 -5.28
C TYR A 88 5.99 13.63 -3.84
N VAL A 89 4.99 12.80 -3.48
CA VAL A 89 4.47 12.65 -2.12
C VAL A 89 5.50 11.92 -1.25
N VAL A 90 6.09 10.82 -1.77
CA VAL A 90 7.16 10.08 -1.07
C VAL A 90 8.31 11.01 -0.69
N LYS A 91 8.77 11.87 -1.62
CA LYS A 91 9.86 12.84 -1.35
C LYS A 91 9.49 13.87 -0.29
N ALA A 92 8.22 14.23 -0.17
CA ALA A 92 7.71 15.17 0.81
C ALA A 92 7.30 14.50 2.15
N ALA A 93 7.31 13.17 2.24
CA ALA A 93 6.76 12.42 3.37
C ALA A 93 7.33 12.85 4.73
N VAL A 94 8.64 13.12 4.79
CA VAL A 94 9.31 13.57 6.02
C VAL A 94 8.74 14.91 6.49
N GLU A 95 8.61 15.88 5.59
CA GLU A 95 8.08 17.21 5.89
C GLU A 95 6.57 17.16 6.23
N LEU A 96 5.82 16.33 5.52
CA LEU A 96 4.38 16.19 5.71
C LEU A 96 3.99 15.54 7.05
N ALA A 97 4.87 14.75 7.66
CA ALA A 97 4.66 14.12 8.95
C ALA A 97 4.85 15.10 10.14
N VAL A 98 5.66 16.14 9.98
CA VAL A 98 6.04 17.10 11.05
C VAL A 98 4.84 17.77 11.73
N PRO A 99 3.82 18.29 11.01
CA PRO A 99 2.64 18.93 11.63
C PRO A 99 1.85 18.00 12.56
N PHE A 100 2.00 16.69 12.40
CA PHE A 100 1.34 15.67 13.24
C PHE A 100 2.22 15.22 14.41
N GLY A 101 3.43 15.78 14.57
CA GLY A 101 4.40 15.36 15.59
C GLY A 101 5.01 13.98 15.31
N LEU A 102 4.96 13.50 14.07
CA LEU A 102 5.44 12.19 13.66
C LEU A 102 6.76 12.29 12.88
N ILE A 103 7.51 11.19 12.88
CA ILE A 103 8.82 11.12 12.24
C ILE A 103 8.83 9.94 11.26
N VAL A 104 9.09 10.23 10.00
CA VAL A 104 9.48 9.22 9.02
C VAL A 104 10.99 9.00 9.17
N LYS A 105 11.39 7.84 9.69
CA LYS A 105 12.79 7.55 10.06
C LYS A 105 13.68 7.38 8.85
N SER A 106 13.22 6.61 7.89
CA SER A 106 13.90 6.30 6.65
C SER A 106 12.89 6.01 5.55
N LEU A 107 13.33 6.14 4.31
CA LEU A 107 12.59 5.76 3.12
C LEU A 107 13.51 4.95 2.22
N PRO A 108 12.99 3.96 1.48
CA PRO A 108 13.77 3.20 0.52
C PRO A 108 14.49 4.11 -0.49
N SER A 109 15.75 3.82 -0.76
CA SER A 109 16.55 4.55 -1.76
C SER A 109 16.15 4.19 -3.19
N GLU A 110 15.61 2.99 -3.39
CA GLU A 110 15.19 2.46 -4.69
C GLU A 110 13.75 2.00 -4.65
N TRP A 111 13.04 2.16 -5.79
CA TRP A 111 11.65 1.80 -5.96
C TRP A 111 11.42 1.16 -7.31
N ASN A 112 10.59 0.14 -7.36
CA ASN A 112 9.96 -0.35 -8.57
C ASN A 112 8.69 0.44 -8.86
N TYR A 113 8.39 0.69 -10.14
CA TYR A 113 7.29 1.58 -10.50
C TYR A 113 6.19 0.89 -11.28
N PHE A 114 4.95 1.17 -10.88
CA PHE A 114 3.81 1.07 -11.77
C PHE A 114 3.74 2.38 -12.59
N THR A 115 3.48 2.28 -13.88
CA THR A 115 3.42 3.43 -14.79
C THR A 115 2.11 3.51 -15.56
N GLU A 116 1.33 2.45 -15.53
CA GLU A 116 0.07 2.32 -16.26
C GLU A 116 -0.84 1.24 -15.64
N ASP A 117 -2.11 1.30 -15.98
CA ASP A 117 -3.08 0.27 -15.60
C ASP A 117 -2.75 -1.06 -16.30
N GLY A 118 -2.86 -2.16 -15.58
CA GLY A 118 -2.62 -3.47 -16.20
C GLY A 118 -2.47 -4.63 -15.26
N MET A 119 -2.28 -5.80 -15.84
CA MET A 119 -1.95 -7.01 -15.11
C MET A 119 -0.45 -7.01 -14.76
N VAL A 120 -0.17 -7.31 -13.52
CA VAL A 120 1.19 -7.38 -12.96
C VAL A 120 1.41 -8.76 -12.37
N SER A 121 2.62 -9.30 -12.59
CA SER A 121 3.07 -10.55 -12.00
C SER A 121 4.27 -10.28 -11.11
N ILE A 122 4.12 -10.47 -9.79
CA ILE A 122 5.18 -10.23 -8.80
C ILE A 122 5.15 -11.39 -7.81
N GLY A 123 6.29 -12.06 -7.60
CA GLY A 123 6.45 -13.09 -6.57
C GLY A 123 5.37 -14.18 -6.61
N GLY A 124 5.00 -14.66 -7.80
CA GLY A 124 3.95 -15.68 -7.97
C GLY A 124 2.50 -15.17 -7.84
N PHE A 125 2.30 -13.87 -7.62
CA PHE A 125 0.99 -13.23 -7.59
C PHE A 125 0.69 -12.56 -8.92
N ASN A 126 -0.54 -12.79 -9.44
CA ASN A 126 -1.09 -12.07 -10.59
C ASN A 126 -2.24 -11.19 -10.08
N PHE A 127 -2.14 -9.89 -10.31
CA PHE A 127 -3.15 -8.93 -9.91
C PHE A 127 -3.19 -7.75 -10.88
N ARG A 128 -4.32 -7.07 -10.92
CA ARG A 128 -4.48 -5.87 -11.72
C ARG A 128 -4.17 -4.65 -10.87
N VAL A 129 -3.29 -3.79 -11.36
CA VAL A 129 -3.06 -2.44 -10.83
C VAL A 129 -3.94 -1.49 -11.63
N MET A 130 -4.68 -0.63 -10.95
CA MET A 130 -5.50 0.40 -11.56
C MET A 130 -5.24 1.73 -10.85
N GLN A 131 -4.72 2.70 -11.57
CA GLN A 131 -4.53 4.05 -11.06
C GLN A 131 -5.89 4.74 -10.88
N VAL A 132 -6.16 5.23 -9.68
CA VAL A 132 -7.37 5.99 -9.33
C VAL A 132 -6.92 7.28 -8.67
N PRO A 133 -6.56 8.30 -9.46
CA PRO A 133 -6.08 9.57 -8.93
C PRO A 133 -7.19 10.31 -8.19
N GLY A 134 -6.79 11.19 -7.27
CA GLY A 134 -7.70 12.11 -6.60
C GLY A 134 -7.55 12.17 -5.07
N HIS A 135 -7.11 11.10 -4.40
CA HIS A 135 -6.52 11.19 -3.07
C HIS A 135 -5.06 11.62 -3.16
N SER A 136 -4.27 10.95 -3.99
CA SER A 136 -3.00 11.42 -4.56
C SER A 136 -3.00 11.17 -6.06
N LYS A 137 -2.01 11.70 -6.79
CA LYS A 137 -1.93 11.50 -8.25
C LYS A 137 -1.66 10.06 -8.63
N GLY A 138 -0.81 9.37 -7.85
CA GLY A 138 -0.39 8.00 -8.09
C GLY A 138 -1.15 6.98 -7.25
N SER A 139 -2.27 7.32 -6.63
CA SER A 139 -3.10 6.34 -5.91
C SER A 139 -3.50 5.21 -6.83
N VAL A 140 -3.25 3.96 -6.40
CA VAL A 140 -3.65 2.75 -7.11
C VAL A 140 -4.53 1.88 -6.24
N VAL A 141 -5.40 1.12 -6.90
CA VAL A 141 -6.10 -0.01 -6.30
C VAL A 141 -5.56 -1.32 -6.89
N LEU A 142 -5.50 -2.35 -6.06
CA LEU A 142 -4.91 -3.64 -6.41
C LEU A 142 -6.02 -4.70 -6.40
N TYR A 143 -6.37 -5.24 -7.58
CA TYR A 143 -7.41 -6.24 -7.70
C TYR A 143 -6.82 -7.64 -7.92
N PHE A 144 -6.96 -8.49 -6.92
CA PHE A 144 -6.56 -9.89 -6.92
C PHE A 144 -7.75 -10.77 -7.32
N GLU A 145 -7.96 -10.93 -8.63
CA GLU A 145 -9.13 -11.63 -9.19
C GLU A 145 -9.28 -13.06 -8.66
N LYS A 146 -8.17 -13.81 -8.59
CA LYS A 146 -8.15 -15.19 -8.06
C LYS A 146 -8.74 -15.29 -6.64
N TYR A 147 -8.51 -14.27 -5.83
CA TYR A 147 -8.93 -14.25 -4.42
C TYR A 147 -10.20 -13.42 -4.18
N LYS A 148 -10.69 -12.72 -5.19
CA LYS A 148 -11.79 -11.74 -5.10
C LYS A 148 -11.53 -10.67 -4.04
N ILE A 149 -10.29 -10.16 -4.01
CA ILE A 149 -9.84 -9.13 -3.08
C ILE A 149 -9.54 -7.87 -3.87
N LEU A 150 -10.05 -6.75 -3.40
CA LEU A 150 -9.67 -5.41 -3.85
C LEU A 150 -9.06 -4.66 -2.67
N VAL A 151 -7.79 -4.28 -2.79
CA VAL A 151 -7.14 -3.36 -1.85
C VAL A 151 -7.22 -1.96 -2.43
N THR A 152 -7.87 -1.06 -1.71
CA THR A 152 -8.23 0.27 -2.21
C THR A 152 -7.34 1.39 -1.67
N GLY A 153 -6.48 1.11 -0.68
CA GLY A 153 -5.80 2.18 0.05
C GLY A 153 -6.79 3.25 0.48
N ASP A 154 -6.40 4.50 0.28
CA ASP A 154 -7.23 5.67 0.61
C ASP A 154 -8.12 6.17 -0.54
N VAL A 155 -8.42 5.31 -1.50
CA VAL A 155 -9.39 5.62 -2.57
C VAL A 155 -10.83 5.44 -2.09
N LEU A 156 -11.13 4.30 -1.45
CA LEU A 156 -12.49 3.93 -1.06
C LEU A 156 -12.48 3.23 0.30
N PHE A 157 -13.35 3.68 1.20
CA PHE A 157 -13.58 3.09 2.52
C PHE A 157 -15.02 2.57 2.66
N ALA A 158 -15.29 1.83 3.72
CA ALA A 158 -16.65 1.46 4.08
C ALA A 158 -17.46 2.70 4.44
N GLY A 159 -18.33 3.14 3.53
CA GLY A 159 -19.21 4.30 3.73
C GLY A 159 -18.54 5.66 3.48
N SER A 160 -17.32 5.72 2.97
CA SER A 160 -16.60 6.97 2.68
C SER A 160 -15.59 6.82 1.54
N ILE A 161 -14.96 7.92 1.18
CA ILE A 161 -13.84 8.00 0.25
C ILE A 161 -12.66 8.70 0.90
N GLY A 162 -11.47 8.57 0.32
CA GLY A 162 -10.29 9.32 0.74
C GLY A 162 -10.48 10.84 0.59
N ARG A 163 -9.77 11.61 1.41
CA ARG A 163 -9.73 13.06 1.31
C ARG A 163 -9.07 13.50 -0.01
N THR A 164 -9.48 14.65 -0.51
CA THR A 164 -9.04 15.17 -1.82
C THR A 164 -8.50 16.59 -1.75
N ASP A 165 -8.27 17.09 -0.54
CA ASP A 165 -7.83 18.47 -0.25
C ASP A 165 -6.32 18.61 -0.04
N LEU A 166 -5.57 17.50 -0.16
CA LEU A 166 -4.11 17.51 -0.10
C LEU A 166 -3.49 17.87 -1.47
N PRO A 167 -2.20 18.27 -1.51
CA PRO A 167 -1.52 18.57 -2.77
C PRO A 167 -1.61 17.41 -3.77
N GLY A 168 -2.15 17.67 -4.96
CA GLY A 168 -2.40 16.65 -5.98
C GLY A 168 -3.75 15.95 -5.87
N GLY A 169 -4.57 16.31 -4.87
CA GLY A 169 -5.92 15.79 -4.70
C GLY A 169 -6.92 16.38 -5.69
N SER A 170 -7.94 15.61 -6.05
CA SER A 170 -9.04 15.99 -6.96
C SER A 170 -10.28 15.14 -6.67
N TYR A 171 -11.31 15.77 -6.15
CA TYR A 171 -12.60 15.09 -5.90
C TYR A 171 -13.21 14.51 -7.18
N ILE A 172 -13.14 15.30 -8.26
CA ILE A 172 -13.73 14.91 -9.55
C ILE A 172 -13.03 13.65 -10.11
N ASP A 173 -11.70 13.61 -10.06
CA ASP A 173 -10.91 12.47 -10.56
C ASP A 173 -11.15 11.23 -9.68
N LEU A 174 -11.18 11.40 -8.34
CA LEU A 174 -11.44 10.30 -7.43
C LEU A 174 -12.80 9.65 -7.69
N ILE A 175 -13.88 10.45 -7.78
CA ILE A 175 -15.23 9.92 -8.04
C ILE A 175 -15.33 9.29 -9.42
N SER A 176 -14.72 9.91 -10.44
CA SER A 176 -14.67 9.35 -11.80
C SER A 176 -13.97 8.00 -11.83
N GLY A 177 -12.80 7.90 -11.19
CA GLY A 177 -12.03 6.67 -11.10
C GLY A 177 -12.76 5.56 -10.34
N ILE A 178 -13.37 5.88 -9.19
CA ILE A 178 -14.19 4.91 -8.44
C ILE A 178 -15.33 4.36 -9.33
N LYS A 179 -16.08 5.24 -9.98
CA LYS A 179 -17.22 4.85 -10.83
C LYS A 179 -16.79 4.01 -12.04
N SER A 180 -15.71 4.40 -12.72
CA SER A 180 -15.31 3.75 -13.96
C SER A 180 -14.50 2.47 -13.74
N LYS A 181 -13.70 2.38 -12.68
CA LYS A 181 -12.74 1.29 -12.47
C LYS A 181 -13.11 0.33 -11.35
N ILE A 182 -13.81 0.81 -10.30
CA ILE A 182 -14.08 -0.01 -9.11
C ILE A 182 -15.50 -0.57 -9.12
N LEU A 183 -16.53 0.28 -9.32
CA LEU A 183 -17.93 -0.17 -9.20
C LEU A 183 -18.36 -1.14 -10.31
N ASN A 184 -17.55 -1.32 -11.35
CA ASN A 184 -17.79 -2.27 -12.43
C ASN A 184 -17.03 -3.60 -12.25
N LEU A 185 -16.31 -3.77 -11.14
CA LEU A 185 -15.67 -5.06 -10.83
C LEU A 185 -16.73 -6.08 -10.39
N PRO A 186 -16.49 -7.39 -10.67
CA PRO A 186 -17.43 -8.48 -10.35
C PRO A 186 -17.57 -8.73 -8.85
#